data_efcb8447634cb704bfc4f1fb19caede8
#
_entry.id   efcb8447634cb704bfc4f1fb19caede8
#
_cell.length_a   1.000
_cell.length_b   1.000
_cell.length_c   1.000
_cell.angle_alpha   90.00
_cell.angle_beta   90.00
_cell.angle_gamma   90.00
#
_symmetry.space_group_name_H-M   'P 1'
#
loop_
_entity.id
_entity.type
_entity.pdbx_description
1 polymer ?
#
loop_
_entity_poly.entity_id
_entity_poly.type
_entity_poly.pdbx_seq_one_letter_code
_entity_poly.pdbx_strand_id
1 'polypeptide(L)'
;QVYYFHSKALWLLLVGFALVIYGAFMWWRDVIKEAEFEGHHTPIVQIGHRYGMTLFIASEVMFFVAWFWAYFNASLFPTEAVGATWPPPDIQTFDPWDIPLINTLVLLLSGTTVTWAHHAMLENDRKALVNGLILTVFLGFIFSCFQAYEYHHATFTIDGNIYGSTFYMATGFHGFHVIVGTIFLAVCLFRSMKGHSNSCLLYTSPSPRDLSTSR
;
A
#
# COMPACT_ATOMS: atom_id res chain seq x y z
N GLN A 1 -8.36 -9.79 19.72
CA GLN A 1 -9.38 -10.39 18.84
C GLN A 1 -10.08 -11.57 19.52
N VAL A 2 -9.33 -12.56 20.04
CA VAL A 2 -9.91 -13.71 20.80
C VAL A 2 -10.76 -13.25 21.99
N TYR A 3 -10.28 -12.27 22.77
CA TYR A 3 -11.03 -11.69 23.89
C TYR A 3 -12.34 -11.02 23.43
N TYR A 4 -12.33 -10.35 22.27
CA TYR A 4 -13.53 -9.76 21.70
C TYR A 4 -14.59 -10.80 21.36
N PHE A 5 -14.22 -11.92 20.73
CA PHE A 5 -15.15 -12.99 20.40
C PHE A 5 -15.77 -13.64 21.62
N HIS A 6 -15.04 -13.72 22.74
CA HIS A 6 -15.54 -14.31 23.99
C HIS A 6 -16.37 -13.34 24.84
N SER A 7 -15.94 -12.08 24.94
CA SER A 7 -16.57 -11.08 25.82
C SER A 7 -17.44 -10.06 25.09
N LYS A 8 -17.38 -10.02 23.73
CA LYS A 8 -17.97 -8.99 22.87
C LYS A 8 -17.57 -7.55 23.26
N ALA A 9 -16.44 -7.40 23.95
CA ALA A 9 -15.93 -6.12 24.41
C ALA A 9 -14.95 -5.51 23.38
N LEU A 10 -15.43 -4.52 22.61
CA LEU A 10 -14.64 -3.81 21.59
C LEU A 10 -13.54 -2.92 22.17
N TRP A 11 -13.70 -2.45 23.41
CA TRP A 11 -12.81 -1.45 23.98
C TRP A 11 -11.33 -1.92 24.05
N LEU A 12 -11.08 -3.18 24.40
CA LEU A 12 -9.72 -3.72 24.47
C LEU A 12 -9.06 -3.81 23.09
N LEU A 13 -9.84 -4.17 22.06
CA LEU A 13 -9.38 -4.15 20.66
C LEU A 13 -9.00 -2.73 20.21
N LEU A 14 -9.85 -1.75 20.53
CA LEU A 14 -9.61 -0.35 20.17
C LEU A 14 -8.40 0.22 20.90
N VAL A 15 -8.23 -0.07 22.19
CA VAL A 15 -7.05 0.35 22.95
C VAL A 15 -5.78 -0.30 22.40
N GLY A 16 -5.80 -1.60 22.11
CA GLY A 16 -4.65 -2.29 21.50
C GLY A 16 -4.28 -1.71 20.13
N PHE A 17 -5.28 -1.41 19.30
CA PHE A 17 -5.06 -0.78 18.00
C PHE A 17 -4.51 0.64 18.12
N ALA A 18 -5.04 1.42 19.04
CA ALA A 18 -4.53 2.78 19.32
C ALA A 18 -3.08 2.77 19.79
N LEU A 19 -2.70 1.81 20.66
CA LEU A 19 -1.31 1.64 21.11
C LEU A 19 -0.37 1.26 19.96
N VAL A 20 -0.80 0.40 19.05
CA VAL A 20 0.00 0.03 17.86
C VAL A 20 0.20 1.25 16.95
N ILE A 21 -0.85 2.02 16.67
CA ILE A 21 -0.74 3.25 15.88
C ILE A 21 0.17 4.27 16.55
N TYR A 22 0.02 4.47 17.86
CA TYR A 22 0.88 5.37 18.62
C TYR A 22 2.34 4.93 18.58
N GLY A 23 2.61 3.64 18.81
CA GLY A 23 3.97 3.09 18.72
C GLY A 23 4.60 3.26 17.34
N ALA A 24 3.84 2.98 16.28
CA ALA A 24 4.26 3.19 14.90
C ALA A 24 4.58 4.68 14.62
N PHE A 25 3.71 5.59 15.07
CA PHE A 25 3.93 7.03 14.92
C PHE A 25 5.21 7.49 15.61
N MET A 26 5.44 7.06 16.85
CA MET A 26 6.64 7.41 17.62
C MET A 26 7.90 6.85 16.96
N TRP A 27 7.84 5.61 16.48
CA TRP A 27 8.96 4.99 15.77
C TRP A 27 9.32 5.76 14.49
N TRP A 28 8.36 6.05 13.64
CA TRP A 28 8.61 6.82 12.42
C TRP A 28 9.12 8.24 12.69
N ARG A 29 8.63 8.86 13.74
CA ARG A 29 9.15 10.17 14.18
C ARG A 29 10.64 10.09 14.56
N ASP A 30 11.02 9.05 15.30
CA ASP A 30 12.39 8.88 15.74
C ASP A 30 13.32 8.55 14.55
N VAL A 31 12.88 7.72 13.59
CA VAL A 31 13.61 7.47 12.33
C VAL A 31 13.86 8.77 11.55
N ILE A 32 12.88 9.66 11.46
CA ILE A 32 13.05 10.97 10.80
C ILE A 32 14.07 11.83 11.58
N LYS A 33 13.99 11.84 12.89
CA LYS A 33 14.92 12.61 13.74
C LYS A 33 16.36 12.12 13.58
N GLU A 34 16.58 10.82 13.61
CA GLU A 34 17.89 10.19 13.37
C GLU A 34 18.47 10.53 11.99
N ALA A 35 17.59 10.60 10.95
CA ALA A 35 17.99 10.92 9.59
C ALA A 35 18.36 12.40 9.39
N GLU A 36 17.48 13.32 9.88
CA GLU A 36 17.57 14.74 9.56
C GLU A 36 18.42 15.55 10.57
N PHE A 37 18.41 15.15 11.84
CA PHE A 37 19.03 15.95 12.92
C PHE A 37 20.26 15.29 13.55
N GLU A 38 20.30 13.97 13.62
CA GLU A 38 21.37 13.25 14.33
C GLU A 38 22.44 12.67 13.37
N GLY A 39 22.15 12.63 12.05
CA GLY A 39 23.10 12.16 11.03
C GLY A 39 23.48 10.67 11.15
N HIS A 40 22.67 9.86 11.84
CA HIS A 40 22.94 8.44 12.07
C HIS A 40 22.71 7.56 10.81
N HIS A 41 22.12 8.11 9.76
CA HIS A 41 21.93 7.39 8.50
C HIS A 41 23.19 7.40 7.65
N THR A 42 24.20 6.66 8.11
CA THR A 42 25.45 6.43 7.36
C THR A 42 25.17 5.70 6.03
N PRO A 43 26.10 5.73 5.04
CA PRO A 43 25.93 5.02 3.76
C PRO A 43 25.62 3.52 3.93
N ILE A 44 26.18 2.87 4.94
CA ILE A 44 25.90 1.46 5.26
C ILE A 44 24.45 1.27 5.71
N VAL A 45 23.96 2.14 6.59
CA VAL A 45 22.56 2.13 7.06
C VAL A 45 21.59 2.38 5.91
N GLN A 46 21.91 3.28 4.99
CA GLN A 46 21.10 3.54 3.80
C GLN A 46 21.01 2.33 2.86
N ILE A 47 22.12 1.60 2.67
CA ILE A 47 22.13 0.34 1.94
C ILE A 47 21.25 -0.69 2.66
N GLY A 48 21.37 -0.78 3.98
CA GLY A 48 20.52 -1.65 4.81
C GLY A 48 19.03 -1.36 4.63
N HIS A 49 18.62 -0.08 4.61
CA HIS A 49 17.24 0.31 4.37
C HIS A 49 16.74 -0.09 2.95
N ARG A 50 17.60 0.01 1.93
CA ARG A 50 17.24 -0.43 0.55
C ARG A 50 17.02 -1.94 0.48
N TYR A 51 17.91 -2.74 1.07
CA TYR A 51 17.72 -4.20 1.17
C TYR A 51 16.48 -4.54 2.00
N GLY A 52 16.28 -3.86 3.13
CA GLY A 52 15.09 -4.03 3.96
C GLY A 52 13.80 -3.76 3.20
N MET A 53 13.74 -2.69 2.40
CA MET A 53 12.58 -2.40 1.54
C MET A 53 12.37 -3.48 0.47
N THR A 54 13.44 -3.97 -0.16
CA THR A 54 13.34 -5.05 -1.16
C THR A 54 12.78 -6.33 -0.54
N LEU A 55 13.26 -6.71 0.64
CA LEU A 55 12.76 -7.88 1.36
C LEU A 55 11.32 -7.69 1.85
N PHE A 56 10.97 -6.48 2.29
CA PHE A 56 9.59 -6.15 2.64
C PHE A 56 8.65 -6.32 1.44
N ILE A 57 9.00 -5.77 0.27
CA ILE A 57 8.21 -5.95 -0.95
C ILE A 57 8.10 -7.43 -1.32
N ALA A 58 9.17 -8.20 -1.20
CA ALA A 58 9.14 -9.64 -1.46
C ALA A 58 8.18 -10.36 -0.50
N SER A 59 8.14 -9.98 0.79
CA SER A 59 7.19 -10.55 1.76
C SER A 59 5.74 -10.22 1.41
N GLU A 60 5.46 -8.99 0.96
CA GLU A 60 4.12 -8.57 0.53
C GLU A 60 3.66 -9.31 -0.74
N VAL A 61 4.55 -9.53 -1.69
CA VAL A 61 4.27 -10.38 -2.87
C VAL A 61 3.88 -11.79 -2.41
N MET A 62 4.63 -12.41 -1.51
CA MET A 62 4.31 -13.75 -0.98
C MET A 62 3.00 -13.77 -0.19
N PHE A 63 2.67 -12.70 0.52
CA PHE A 63 1.39 -12.54 1.20
C PHE A 63 0.22 -12.58 0.19
N PHE A 64 0.31 -11.84 -0.92
CA PHE A 64 -0.72 -11.88 -1.96
C PHE A 64 -0.75 -13.22 -2.72
N VAL A 65 0.41 -13.85 -2.96
CA VAL A 65 0.47 -15.21 -3.54
C VAL A 65 -0.35 -16.18 -2.70
N ALA A 66 -0.30 -16.11 -1.37
CA ALA A 66 -1.10 -16.98 -0.51
C ALA A 66 -2.62 -16.78 -0.70
N TRP A 67 -3.08 -15.54 -0.80
CA TRP A 67 -4.51 -15.23 -1.05
C TRP A 67 -4.96 -15.65 -2.45
N PHE A 68 -4.16 -15.41 -3.48
CA PHE A 68 -4.44 -15.90 -4.83
C PHE A 68 -4.43 -17.43 -4.89
N TRP A 69 -3.50 -18.07 -4.18
CA TRP A 69 -3.51 -19.52 -4.07
C TRP A 69 -4.82 -20.04 -3.46
N ALA A 70 -5.28 -19.46 -2.37
CA ALA A 70 -6.54 -19.85 -1.74
C ALA A 70 -7.72 -19.68 -2.70
N TYR A 71 -7.78 -18.56 -3.44
CA TYR A 71 -8.79 -18.30 -4.45
C TYR A 71 -8.75 -19.32 -5.60
N PHE A 72 -7.59 -19.54 -6.20
CA PHE A 72 -7.45 -20.48 -7.31
C PHE A 72 -7.65 -21.92 -6.88
N ASN A 73 -7.23 -22.30 -5.68
CA ASN A 73 -7.50 -23.64 -5.15
C ASN A 73 -9.01 -23.87 -5.02
N ALA A 74 -9.77 -22.90 -4.51
CA ALA A 74 -11.21 -23.01 -4.40
C ALA A 74 -11.92 -23.00 -5.77
N SER A 75 -11.39 -22.24 -6.74
CA SER A 75 -12.00 -22.12 -8.08
C SER A 75 -11.74 -23.33 -8.98
N LEU A 76 -10.54 -23.92 -8.88
CA LEU A 76 -10.16 -25.08 -9.70
C LEU A 76 -10.66 -26.41 -9.13
N PHE A 77 -10.85 -26.47 -7.80
CA PHE A 77 -11.31 -27.66 -7.09
C PHE A 77 -12.52 -27.33 -6.20
N PRO A 78 -13.66 -26.92 -6.79
CA PRO A 78 -14.84 -26.58 -6.01
C PRO A 78 -15.35 -27.80 -5.26
N THR A 79 -15.59 -27.63 -3.97
CA THR A 79 -16.09 -28.69 -3.08
C THR A 79 -17.61 -28.87 -3.22
N GLU A 80 -18.13 -30.04 -2.82
CA GLU A 80 -19.58 -30.30 -2.79
C GLU A 80 -20.33 -29.31 -1.90
N ALA A 81 -19.69 -28.76 -0.87
CA ALA A 81 -20.26 -27.75 0.03
C ALA A 81 -20.63 -26.43 -0.68
N VAL A 82 -20.02 -26.14 -1.83
CA VAL A 82 -20.33 -24.94 -2.67
C VAL A 82 -21.06 -25.33 -3.96
N GLY A 83 -21.62 -26.53 -4.03
CA GLY A 83 -22.36 -27.01 -5.20
C GLY A 83 -21.49 -27.55 -6.34
N ALA A 84 -20.22 -27.84 -6.07
CA ALA A 84 -19.22 -28.36 -7.03
C ALA A 84 -19.08 -27.52 -8.33
N THR A 85 -19.46 -26.24 -8.26
CA THR A 85 -19.40 -25.27 -9.36
C THR A 85 -18.75 -23.98 -8.91
N TRP A 86 -18.12 -23.24 -9.85
CA TRP A 86 -17.51 -21.96 -9.58
C TRP A 86 -17.87 -20.93 -10.66
N PRO A 87 -18.32 -19.72 -10.29
CA PRO A 87 -18.66 -19.28 -8.92
C PRO A 87 -19.87 -20.05 -8.37
N PRO A 88 -20.10 -20.09 -7.02
CA PRO A 88 -21.29 -20.71 -6.44
C PRO A 88 -22.58 -20.15 -7.05
N PRO A 89 -23.62 -20.99 -7.28
CA PRO A 89 -24.82 -20.61 -8.07
C PRO A 89 -25.62 -19.46 -7.44
N ASP A 90 -25.48 -19.22 -6.14
CA ASP A 90 -26.24 -18.18 -5.41
C ASP A 90 -25.51 -16.82 -5.39
N ILE A 91 -24.36 -16.68 -6.09
CA ILE A 91 -23.56 -15.46 -6.10
C ILE A 91 -23.68 -14.74 -7.43
N GLN A 92 -24.09 -13.46 -7.36
CA GLN A 92 -23.95 -12.54 -8.48
C GLN A 92 -22.55 -11.89 -8.40
N THR A 93 -21.68 -12.27 -9.32
CA THR A 93 -20.35 -11.67 -9.44
C THR A 93 -20.44 -10.26 -10.03
N PHE A 94 -19.47 -9.41 -9.70
CA PHE A 94 -19.33 -8.11 -10.35
C PHE A 94 -19.02 -8.28 -11.85
N ASP A 95 -19.56 -7.37 -12.67
CA ASP A 95 -19.13 -7.26 -14.07
C ASP A 95 -17.71 -6.68 -14.11
N PRO A 96 -16.70 -7.43 -14.61
CA PRO A 96 -15.32 -6.95 -14.65
C PRO A 96 -15.13 -5.74 -15.59
N TRP A 97 -16.05 -5.49 -16.51
CA TRP A 97 -15.98 -4.40 -17.50
C TRP A 97 -16.61 -3.08 -17.03
N ASP A 98 -17.22 -3.05 -15.87
CA ASP A 98 -17.81 -1.86 -15.24
C ASP A 98 -16.82 -1.18 -14.27
N ILE A 99 -17.22 -0.93 -13.06
CA ILE A 99 -16.43 -0.22 -12.02
C ILE A 99 -15.04 -0.85 -11.81
N PRO A 100 -14.87 -2.19 -11.78
CA PRO A 100 -13.54 -2.79 -11.60
C PRO A 100 -12.54 -2.40 -12.69
N LEU A 101 -12.98 -2.28 -13.96
CA LEU A 101 -12.12 -1.82 -15.04
C LEU A 101 -11.70 -0.36 -14.83
N ILE A 102 -12.67 0.52 -14.52
CA ILE A 102 -12.40 1.95 -14.26
C ILE A 102 -11.39 2.09 -13.12
N ASN A 103 -11.58 1.33 -12.06
CA ASN A 103 -10.71 1.33 -10.90
C ASN A 103 -9.28 0.90 -11.25
N THR A 104 -9.14 -0.11 -12.09
CA THR A 104 -7.83 -0.55 -12.62
C THR A 104 -7.16 0.55 -13.44
N LEU A 105 -7.90 1.22 -14.33
CA LEU A 105 -7.38 2.32 -15.15
C LEU A 105 -6.94 3.51 -14.30
N VAL A 106 -7.68 3.85 -13.24
CA VAL A 106 -7.32 4.90 -12.29
C VAL A 106 -5.97 4.60 -11.61
N LEU A 107 -5.74 3.36 -11.17
CA LEU A 107 -4.46 2.99 -10.57
C LEU A 107 -3.31 2.93 -11.58
N LEU A 108 -3.55 2.47 -12.80
CA LEU A 108 -2.53 2.53 -13.87
C LEU A 108 -2.13 3.97 -14.17
N LEU A 109 -3.12 4.87 -14.26
CA LEU A 109 -2.85 6.31 -14.43
C LEU A 109 -2.07 6.89 -13.23
N SER A 110 -2.43 6.50 -12.01
CA SER A 110 -1.69 6.85 -10.79
C SER A 110 -0.23 6.40 -10.86
N GLY A 111 0.04 5.21 -11.40
CA GLY A 111 1.40 4.70 -11.65
C GLY A 111 2.20 5.59 -12.60
N THR A 112 1.58 6.11 -13.66
CA THR A 112 2.27 7.03 -14.58
C THR A 112 2.56 8.38 -13.93
N THR A 113 1.63 8.93 -13.15
CA THR A 113 1.82 10.22 -12.46
C THR A 113 2.89 10.16 -11.37
N VAL A 114 2.98 9.05 -10.60
CA VAL A 114 4.06 8.89 -9.62
C VAL A 114 5.43 8.70 -10.29
N THR A 115 5.48 8.03 -11.44
CA THR A 115 6.71 7.90 -12.22
C THR A 115 7.17 9.26 -12.74
N TRP A 116 6.25 10.08 -13.25
CA TRP A 116 6.56 11.45 -13.63
C TRP A 116 7.09 12.27 -12.45
N ALA A 117 6.44 12.19 -11.27
CA ALA A 117 6.92 12.85 -10.07
C ALA A 117 8.34 12.40 -9.67
N HIS A 118 8.65 11.10 -9.82
CA HIS A 118 9.97 10.56 -9.53
C HIS A 118 11.04 11.14 -10.49
N HIS A 119 10.78 11.19 -11.79
CA HIS A 119 11.71 11.79 -12.75
C HIS A 119 11.91 13.29 -12.48
N ALA A 120 10.83 14.03 -12.21
CA ALA A 120 10.91 15.44 -11.85
C ALA A 120 11.78 15.69 -10.59
N MET A 121 11.76 14.76 -9.64
CA MET A 121 12.61 14.82 -8.46
C MET A 121 14.10 14.64 -8.84
N LEU A 122 14.42 13.72 -9.75
CA LEU A 122 15.79 13.50 -10.23
C LEU A 122 16.33 14.73 -10.99
N GLU A 123 15.45 15.43 -11.73
CA GLU A 123 15.76 16.65 -12.49
C GLU A 123 15.73 17.92 -11.62
N ASN A 124 15.41 17.82 -10.33
CA ASN A 124 15.19 18.95 -9.41
C ASN A 124 14.07 19.92 -9.84
N ASP A 125 13.12 19.45 -10.67
CA ASP A 125 11.92 20.22 -10.98
C ASP A 125 10.86 20.02 -9.88
N ARG A 126 10.91 20.91 -8.90
CA ARG A 126 10.00 20.89 -7.75
C ARG A 126 8.54 21.10 -8.14
N LYS A 127 8.26 21.87 -9.20
CA LYS A 127 6.86 22.13 -9.63
C LYS A 127 6.24 20.87 -10.22
N ALA A 128 6.95 20.21 -11.12
CA ALA A 128 6.52 18.96 -11.72
C ALA A 128 6.40 17.85 -10.66
N LEU A 129 7.34 17.75 -9.71
CA LEU A 129 7.28 16.81 -8.56
C LEU A 129 5.99 17.00 -7.76
N VAL A 130 5.70 18.21 -7.30
CA VAL A 130 4.51 18.51 -6.49
C VAL A 130 3.23 18.22 -7.26
N ASN A 131 3.15 18.65 -8.53
CA ASN A 131 1.98 18.40 -9.37
C ASN A 131 1.75 16.90 -9.61
N GLY A 132 2.80 16.15 -9.90
CA GLY A 132 2.72 14.70 -10.09
C GLY A 132 2.25 13.99 -8.81
N LEU A 133 2.76 14.37 -7.63
CA LEU A 133 2.32 13.81 -6.36
C LEU A 133 0.87 14.18 -6.02
N ILE A 134 0.41 15.41 -6.30
CA ILE A 134 -0.98 15.81 -6.11
C ILE A 134 -1.91 14.93 -6.95
N LEU A 135 -1.60 14.76 -8.23
CA LEU A 135 -2.40 13.90 -9.12
C LEU A 135 -2.42 12.45 -8.63
N THR A 136 -1.28 11.92 -8.20
CA THR A 136 -1.18 10.54 -7.70
C THR A 136 -2.02 10.32 -6.44
N VAL A 137 -1.94 11.23 -5.47
CA VAL A 137 -2.74 11.15 -4.23
C VAL A 137 -4.23 11.29 -4.54
N PHE A 138 -4.60 12.18 -5.44
CA PHE A 138 -5.98 12.37 -5.86
C PHE A 138 -6.55 11.11 -6.53
N LEU A 139 -5.80 10.48 -7.43
CA LEU A 139 -6.21 9.22 -8.07
C LEU A 139 -6.33 8.08 -7.07
N GLY A 140 -5.42 7.97 -6.09
CA GLY A 140 -5.51 7.00 -5.01
C GLY A 140 -6.75 7.19 -4.13
N PHE A 141 -7.15 8.43 -3.88
CA PHE A 141 -8.39 8.76 -3.19
C PHE A 141 -9.63 8.35 -4.01
N ILE A 142 -9.66 8.67 -5.31
CA ILE A 142 -10.74 8.25 -6.22
C ILE A 142 -10.89 6.72 -6.23
N PHE A 143 -9.78 5.99 -6.33
CA PHE A 143 -9.80 4.52 -6.25
C PHE A 143 -10.48 4.05 -4.97
N SER A 144 -10.11 4.63 -3.82
CA SER A 144 -10.67 4.24 -2.52
C SER A 144 -12.18 4.51 -2.45
N CYS A 145 -12.66 5.59 -3.07
CA CYS A 145 -14.08 5.90 -3.16
C CYS A 145 -14.83 4.86 -4.02
N PHE A 146 -14.30 4.49 -5.18
CA PHE A 146 -14.91 3.46 -6.04
C PHE A 146 -14.90 2.09 -5.36
N GLN A 147 -13.82 1.72 -4.67
CA GLN A 147 -13.76 0.46 -3.93
C GLN A 147 -14.80 0.40 -2.79
N ALA A 148 -14.98 1.51 -2.06
CA ALA A 148 -16.02 1.60 -1.04
C ALA A 148 -17.43 1.52 -1.64
N TYR A 149 -17.65 2.16 -2.77
CA TYR A 149 -18.92 2.08 -3.51
C TYR A 149 -19.20 0.64 -3.96
N GLU A 150 -18.21 -0.05 -4.54
CA GLU A 150 -18.32 -1.44 -4.98
C GLU A 150 -18.68 -2.37 -3.81
N TYR A 151 -18.00 -2.22 -2.66
CA TYR A 151 -18.29 -3.02 -1.48
C TYR A 151 -19.69 -2.76 -0.91
N HIS A 152 -20.20 -1.54 -1.01
CA HIS A 152 -21.56 -1.22 -0.55
C HIS A 152 -22.64 -1.85 -1.41
N HIS A 153 -22.36 -2.07 -2.70
CA HIS A 153 -23.31 -2.66 -3.65
C HIS A 153 -23.09 -4.16 -3.87
N ALA A 154 -22.15 -4.77 -3.18
CA ALA A 154 -21.91 -6.20 -3.24
C ALA A 154 -23.11 -6.99 -2.71
N THR A 155 -23.52 -8.01 -3.45
CA THR A 155 -24.66 -8.89 -3.11
C THR A 155 -24.24 -10.05 -2.20
N PHE A 156 -22.95 -10.23 -1.97
CA PHE A 156 -22.37 -11.30 -1.15
C PHE A 156 -21.54 -10.72 0.00
N THR A 157 -21.39 -11.49 1.07
CA THR A 157 -20.67 -11.11 2.29
C THR A 157 -19.42 -11.96 2.50
N ILE A 158 -18.52 -11.50 3.39
CA ILE A 158 -17.27 -12.19 3.70
C ILE A 158 -17.47 -13.55 4.37
N ASP A 159 -18.56 -13.70 5.11
CA ASP A 159 -18.91 -14.89 5.91
C ASP A 159 -19.87 -15.84 5.16
N GLY A 160 -20.37 -15.44 3.99
CA GLY A 160 -21.39 -16.20 3.25
C GLY A 160 -20.86 -17.52 2.68
N ASN A 161 -19.66 -17.50 2.09
CA ASN A 161 -19.04 -18.66 1.46
C ASN A 161 -17.56 -18.41 1.11
N ILE A 162 -16.87 -19.44 0.59
CA ILE A 162 -15.46 -19.37 0.23
C ILE A 162 -15.16 -18.33 -0.86
N TYR A 163 -16.09 -18.05 -1.78
CA TYR A 163 -15.95 -17.00 -2.78
C TYR A 163 -15.85 -15.62 -2.10
N GLY A 164 -16.85 -15.28 -1.25
CA GLY A 164 -16.86 -14.02 -0.52
C GLY A 164 -15.64 -13.87 0.37
N SER A 165 -15.29 -14.93 1.14
CA SER A 165 -14.12 -14.90 2.02
C SER A 165 -12.82 -14.61 1.24
N THR A 166 -12.54 -15.34 0.17
CA THR A 166 -11.30 -15.16 -0.62
C THR A 166 -11.29 -13.84 -1.39
N PHE A 167 -12.43 -13.42 -1.91
CA PHE A 167 -12.59 -12.13 -2.60
C PHE A 167 -12.29 -10.97 -1.64
N TYR A 168 -13.00 -10.89 -0.50
CA TYR A 168 -12.82 -9.78 0.43
C TYR A 168 -11.47 -9.79 1.12
N MET A 169 -10.85 -10.96 1.37
CA MET A 169 -9.51 -11.00 1.91
C MET A 169 -8.48 -10.47 0.91
N ALA A 170 -8.51 -10.92 -0.34
CA ALA A 170 -7.56 -10.46 -1.37
C ALA A 170 -7.75 -8.96 -1.68
N THR A 171 -8.98 -8.54 -2.01
CA THR A 171 -9.28 -7.16 -2.41
C THR A 171 -9.27 -6.20 -1.22
N GLY A 172 -9.65 -6.63 -0.02
CA GLY A 172 -9.63 -5.84 1.20
C GLY A 172 -8.21 -5.53 1.66
N PHE A 173 -7.31 -6.51 1.65
CA PHE A 173 -5.90 -6.25 1.92
C PHE A 173 -5.26 -5.37 0.85
N HIS A 174 -5.61 -5.57 -0.43
CA HIS A 174 -5.18 -4.67 -1.49
C HIS A 174 -5.67 -3.24 -1.24
N GLY A 175 -6.95 -3.05 -0.94
CA GLY A 175 -7.52 -1.74 -0.59
C GLY A 175 -6.82 -1.08 0.61
N PHE A 176 -6.51 -1.86 1.64
CA PHE A 176 -5.72 -1.39 2.79
C PHE A 176 -4.34 -0.90 2.34
N HIS A 177 -3.62 -1.64 1.50
CA HIS A 177 -2.32 -1.22 0.96
C HIS A 177 -2.42 0.07 0.13
N VAL A 178 -3.48 0.22 -0.67
CA VAL A 178 -3.71 1.45 -1.45
C VAL A 178 -3.95 2.65 -0.52
N ILE A 179 -4.72 2.49 0.55
CA ILE A 179 -4.94 3.56 1.53
C ILE A 179 -3.63 3.95 2.23
N VAL A 180 -2.88 2.97 2.73
CA VAL A 180 -1.57 3.22 3.39
C VAL A 180 -0.59 3.87 2.42
N GLY A 181 -0.50 3.37 1.19
CA GLY A 181 0.34 3.94 0.13
C GLY A 181 -0.05 5.39 -0.22
N THR A 182 -1.34 5.67 -0.32
CA THR A 182 -1.86 7.03 -0.57
C THR A 182 -1.52 7.98 0.57
N ILE A 183 -1.65 7.54 1.83
CA ILE A 183 -1.24 8.33 3.01
C ILE A 183 0.27 8.59 2.97
N PHE A 184 1.07 7.58 2.67
CA PHE A 184 2.52 7.71 2.55
C PHE A 184 2.90 8.75 1.47
N LEU A 185 2.28 8.68 0.29
CA LEU A 185 2.50 9.66 -0.78
C LEU A 185 2.02 11.06 -0.40
N ALA A 186 0.93 11.18 0.36
CA ALA A 186 0.48 12.48 0.89
C ALA A 186 1.50 13.09 1.88
N VAL A 187 2.15 12.27 2.71
CA VAL A 187 3.25 12.73 3.58
C VAL A 187 4.45 13.17 2.74
N CYS A 188 4.81 12.42 1.68
CA CYS A 188 5.87 12.80 0.75
C CYS A 188 5.55 14.12 0.04
N LEU A 189 4.30 14.31 -0.41
CA LEU A 189 3.81 15.56 -0.99
C LEU A 189 4.00 16.74 -0.02
N PHE A 190 3.56 16.58 1.21
CA PHE A 190 3.68 17.63 2.25
C PHE A 190 5.17 18.00 2.51
N ARG A 191 6.04 16.99 2.58
CA ARG A 191 7.49 17.21 2.73
C ARG A 191 8.10 17.93 1.51
N SER A 192 7.69 17.54 0.30
CA SER A 192 8.14 18.20 -0.94
C SER A 192 7.68 19.66 -1.01
N MET A 193 6.47 19.95 -0.56
CA MET A 193 5.95 21.33 -0.46
C MET A 193 6.73 22.18 0.55
N LYS A 194 7.28 21.58 1.61
CA LYS A 194 8.15 22.25 2.60
C LYS A 194 9.62 22.37 2.16
N GLY A 195 10.01 21.80 1.03
CA GLY A 195 11.38 21.88 0.52
C GLY A 195 12.33 20.83 1.08
N HIS A 196 11.82 19.81 1.79
CA HIS A 196 12.63 18.73 2.36
C HIS A 196 13.01 17.62 1.36
N SER A 197 12.58 17.71 0.11
CA SER A 197 12.87 16.73 -0.94
C SER A 197 13.78 17.34 -2.00
N ASN A 198 15.07 17.08 -1.88
CA ASN A 198 16.08 17.42 -2.90
C ASN A 198 16.71 16.14 -3.43
N SER A 199 17.11 16.14 -4.70
CA SER A 199 17.85 15.03 -5.33
C SER A 199 19.12 14.64 -4.56
N CYS A 200 19.74 15.55 -3.82
CA CYS A 200 20.88 15.28 -2.95
C CYS A 200 20.58 14.27 -1.83
N LEU A 201 19.34 14.17 -1.37
CA LEU A 201 18.93 13.16 -0.36
C LEU A 201 18.78 11.75 -0.93
N LEU A 202 18.58 11.62 -2.25
CA LEU A 202 18.54 10.34 -2.97
C LEU A 202 19.92 9.89 -3.46
N TYR A 203 20.83 10.84 -3.72
CA TYR A 203 22.18 10.63 -4.24
C TYR A 203 23.24 10.78 -3.14
N THR A 204 23.15 10.05 -2.07
CA THR A 204 24.28 9.84 -1.15
C THR A 204 25.10 8.58 -1.52
N SER A 205 25.13 8.24 -2.81
CA SER A 205 26.18 7.39 -3.34
C SER A 205 27.35 8.31 -3.71
N PRO A 206 28.56 8.15 -3.14
CA PRO A 206 29.70 8.96 -3.53
C PRO A 206 29.89 8.81 -5.04
N SER A 207 29.85 9.91 -5.75
CA SER A 207 30.19 9.96 -7.17
C SER A 207 31.63 9.41 -7.31
N PRO A 208 31.96 8.70 -8.41
CA PRO A 208 33.35 8.35 -8.71
C PRO A 208 34.32 9.55 -8.66
N ARG A 209 33.80 10.79 -8.77
CA ARG A 209 34.59 12.03 -8.62
C ARG A 209 34.94 12.32 -7.16
N ASP A 210 34.12 11.93 -6.20
CA ASP A 210 34.38 12.18 -4.78
C ASP A 210 35.47 11.25 -4.22
N LEU A 211 35.67 10.10 -4.87
CA LEU A 211 36.75 9.15 -4.56
C LEU A 211 38.12 9.58 -5.12
N SER A 212 38.15 10.51 -6.09
CA SER A 212 39.39 11.00 -6.71
C SER A 212 40.04 12.19 -5.97
N THR A 213 39.34 12.84 -5.05
CA THR A 213 39.81 14.02 -4.31
C THR A 213 40.36 13.69 -2.89
N SER A 214 40.34 12.40 -2.50
CA SER A 214 40.95 11.95 -1.22
C SER A 214 42.31 11.29 -1.44
N ARG A 215 43.25 11.97 -2.14
CA ARG A 215 44.67 11.67 -2.17
C ARG A 215 45.48 12.88 -1.75
#